data_9567de77c55217eeca869fd9bde8fc03
#
_entry.id   9567de77c55217eeca869fd9bde8fc03
#
_cell.length_a   1.000
_cell.length_b   1.000
_cell.length_c   1.000
_cell.angle_alpha   90.00
_cell.angle_beta   90.00
_cell.angle_gamma   90.00
#
_symmetry.space_group_name_H-M   'P 1'
#
loop_
_entity.id
_entity.type
_entity.pdbx_description
1 polymer ?
#
loop_
_entity_poly.entity_id
_entity_poly.type
_entity_poly.pdbx_seq_one_letter_code
_entity_poly.pdbx_strand_id
1 'polypeptide(L)'
;MVQRPPQMLTRAPTLGVLTDWLEGEYQSPVVGGMVEAARESGANLVFFTSCMLRVPLRLGERHNVVYDLARSEGIDGLVLLAGTLANHLGLEDLARYCERYRPRPMCSVAAELDGMTGILVDGEPALREGIQHLVEDHKSRRIAFVGGPEGNSEARDRLRTYGEVLTSYGLRPADSFVATGDFQYESGVDAVRVLLDERGVTFDAIVSANDQMALGVIDALRVRNIRVPQDVAIIGFDDISEARYCTPPLTTIRQPLRQQGRLAVEVLLQRLRGERVDDALVPPTELVVRRSCGCYSDGRRVSMTSSLTPPLTRPGTELTVDDVLRLRRSQILEAMREPVGGLPDGIPEGWEESLLDALTAELRGAPASFAERVNTLLSETTGSGATGSPWQPALSALHRELMPCIASDPIMCSRAEDLFQEARVLVGEAVEDAQAQHRLMIERRTRALSQAADILSAAFDLESLGKALRECLLRLGVPSAYLVSRTAGFWLVHRAPRVYGAACPMGQFPPGRDTSAR
;
A
#
# COMPACT_ATOMS: atom_id res chain seq x y z
N MET A 1 -14.19 -34.71 -22.51
CA MET A 1 -13.62 -33.50 -23.11
C MET A 1 -12.12 -33.65 -23.05
N VAL A 2 -11.43 -33.68 -24.20
CA VAL A 2 -10.00 -33.90 -24.30
C VAL A 2 -9.28 -32.63 -23.84
N GLN A 3 -8.46 -32.74 -22.79
CA GLN A 3 -7.57 -31.65 -22.35
C GLN A 3 -6.60 -31.33 -23.49
N ARG A 4 -6.66 -30.12 -24.03
CA ARG A 4 -5.58 -29.63 -24.88
C ARG A 4 -4.29 -29.51 -24.03
N PRO A 5 -3.14 -29.94 -24.53
CA PRO A 5 -1.88 -29.77 -23.82
C PRO A 5 -1.60 -28.26 -23.64
N PRO A 6 -0.91 -27.87 -22.54
CA PRO A 6 -0.55 -26.48 -22.29
C PRO A 6 0.24 -25.92 -23.48
N GLN A 7 -0.23 -24.83 -24.05
CA GLN A 7 0.46 -24.14 -25.15
C GLN A 7 1.70 -23.44 -24.58
N MET A 8 2.87 -23.87 -25.03
CA MET A 8 4.10 -23.09 -24.78
C MET A 8 3.98 -21.75 -25.53
N LEU A 9 4.01 -20.66 -24.78
CA LEU A 9 4.03 -19.31 -25.35
C LEU A 9 5.36 -19.13 -26.11
N THR A 10 5.29 -18.88 -27.39
CA THR A 10 6.46 -18.75 -28.28
C THR A 10 7.18 -17.41 -28.13
N ARG A 11 6.57 -16.45 -27.44
CA ARG A 11 7.13 -15.13 -27.11
C ARG A 11 6.70 -14.71 -25.70
N ALA A 12 7.40 -13.74 -25.12
CA ALA A 12 6.97 -13.11 -23.87
C ALA A 12 5.55 -12.52 -24.04
N PRO A 13 4.58 -12.93 -23.21
CA PRO A 13 3.23 -12.41 -23.27
C PRO A 13 3.21 -10.93 -22.89
N THR A 14 2.35 -10.17 -23.54
CA THR A 14 2.13 -8.75 -23.24
C THR A 14 0.72 -8.57 -22.68
N LEU A 15 0.64 -8.15 -21.42
CA LEU A 15 -0.60 -7.94 -20.71
C LEU A 15 -0.92 -6.45 -20.67
N GLY A 16 -2.16 -6.09 -21.02
CA GLY A 16 -2.66 -4.73 -20.88
C GLY A 16 -3.33 -4.55 -19.51
N VAL A 17 -3.14 -3.41 -18.89
CA VAL A 17 -3.79 -3.05 -17.61
C VAL A 17 -4.61 -1.78 -17.84
N LEU A 18 -5.93 -1.87 -17.61
CA LEU A 18 -6.83 -0.72 -17.66
C LEU A 18 -7.00 -0.18 -16.23
N THR A 19 -6.63 1.06 -16.01
CA THR A 19 -6.72 1.74 -14.70
C THR A 19 -6.99 3.23 -14.86
N ASP A 20 -7.61 3.84 -13.86
CA ASP A 20 -7.83 5.28 -13.77
C ASP A 20 -6.57 6.05 -13.39
N TRP A 21 -5.82 5.55 -12.41
CA TRP A 21 -4.57 6.14 -11.91
C TRP A 21 -3.47 5.08 -11.74
N LEU A 22 -2.20 5.52 -11.75
CA LEU A 22 -1.04 4.67 -11.41
C LEU A 22 -0.45 5.00 -10.05
N GLU A 23 -0.52 6.26 -9.66
CA GLU A 23 0.16 6.82 -8.48
C GLU A 23 -0.79 7.01 -7.28
N GLY A 24 -2.06 6.56 -7.39
CA GLY A 24 -3.00 6.55 -6.27
C GLY A 24 -2.54 5.59 -5.16
N GLU A 25 -2.79 5.94 -3.92
CA GLU A 25 -2.38 5.16 -2.74
C GLU A 25 -2.97 3.74 -2.73
N TYR A 26 -4.15 3.55 -3.32
CA TYR A 26 -4.76 2.25 -3.54
C TYR A 26 -4.15 1.54 -4.78
N GLN A 27 -4.00 2.25 -5.90
CA GLN A 27 -3.55 1.66 -7.16
C GLN A 27 -2.06 1.30 -7.13
N SER A 28 -1.22 2.13 -6.51
CA SER A 28 0.25 1.96 -6.53
C SER A 28 0.72 0.61 -5.97
N PRO A 29 0.21 0.10 -4.83
CA PRO A 29 0.56 -1.23 -4.35
C PRO A 29 0.08 -2.36 -5.29
N VAL A 30 -1.13 -2.24 -5.86
CA VAL A 30 -1.67 -3.22 -6.81
C VAL A 30 -0.80 -3.28 -8.06
N VAL A 31 -0.47 -2.11 -8.64
CA VAL A 31 0.45 -1.98 -9.78
C VAL A 31 1.82 -2.55 -9.45
N GLY A 32 2.35 -2.26 -8.26
CA GLY A 32 3.60 -2.83 -7.76
C GLY A 32 3.62 -4.35 -7.80
N GLY A 33 2.56 -4.99 -7.29
CA GLY A 33 2.40 -6.43 -7.33
C GLY A 33 2.32 -7.00 -8.75
N MET A 34 1.62 -6.30 -9.66
CA MET A 34 1.58 -6.69 -11.08
C MET A 34 2.96 -6.64 -11.73
N VAL A 35 3.72 -5.56 -11.48
CA VAL A 35 5.07 -5.37 -12.03
C VAL A 35 6.02 -6.45 -11.55
N GLU A 36 5.96 -6.83 -10.29
CA GLU A 36 6.77 -7.92 -9.72
C GLU A 36 6.46 -9.25 -10.37
N ALA A 37 5.18 -9.65 -10.40
CA ALA A 37 4.75 -10.92 -11.00
C ALA A 37 5.08 -10.99 -12.50
N ALA A 38 4.92 -9.90 -13.22
CA ALA A 38 5.28 -9.82 -14.64
C ALA A 38 6.78 -9.97 -14.85
N ARG A 39 7.62 -9.32 -14.01
CA ARG A 39 9.07 -9.45 -14.08
C ARG A 39 9.54 -10.88 -13.80
N GLU A 40 8.99 -11.52 -12.76
CA GLU A 40 9.30 -12.91 -12.39
C GLU A 40 8.91 -13.90 -13.50
N SER A 41 7.79 -13.65 -14.17
CA SER A 41 7.28 -14.53 -15.25
C SER A 41 7.79 -14.19 -16.65
N GLY A 42 8.58 -13.14 -16.81
CA GLY A 42 9.06 -12.69 -18.11
C GLY A 42 7.96 -12.10 -19.00
N ALA A 43 6.86 -11.62 -18.44
CA ALA A 43 5.77 -10.96 -19.15
C ALA A 43 6.00 -9.46 -19.29
N ASN A 44 5.43 -8.85 -20.33
CA ASN A 44 5.42 -7.40 -20.50
C ASN A 44 4.09 -6.84 -19.97
N LEU A 45 4.13 -5.64 -19.37
CA LEU A 45 2.93 -4.87 -18.98
C LEU A 45 2.83 -3.60 -19.80
N VAL A 46 1.62 -3.29 -20.25
CA VAL A 46 1.26 -2.03 -20.90
C VAL A 46 0.08 -1.44 -20.14
N PHE A 47 0.31 -0.29 -19.51
CA PHE A 47 -0.74 0.40 -18.76
C PHE A 47 -1.49 1.39 -19.66
N PHE A 48 -2.80 1.25 -19.69
CA PHE A 48 -3.74 2.16 -20.32
C PHE A 48 -4.40 2.97 -19.22
N THR A 49 -3.87 4.16 -18.98
CA THR A 49 -4.31 5.03 -17.89
C THR A 49 -5.14 6.17 -18.45
N SER A 50 -6.33 6.37 -17.88
CA SER A 50 -7.24 7.44 -18.26
C SER A 50 -8.08 7.88 -17.05
N CYS A 51 -9.35 8.22 -17.24
CA CYS A 51 -10.28 8.53 -16.17
C CYS A 51 -11.18 7.34 -15.87
N MET A 52 -11.79 7.33 -14.67
CA MET A 52 -12.93 6.46 -14.39
C MET A 52 -13.98 6.56 -15.50
N LEU A 53 -14.67 5.48 -15.75
CA LEU A 53 -15.71 5.46 -16.80
C LEU A 53 -16.95 6.25 -16.35
N ARG A 54 -17.53 7.03 -17.26
CA ARG A 54 -18.72 7.88 -17.00
C ARG A 54 -18.57 8.90 -15.87
N VAL A 55 -17.37 9.44 -15.67
CA VAL A 55 -17.20 10.58 -14.76
C VAL A 55 -18.07 11.76 -15.26
N PRO A 56 -18.81 12.47 -14.38
CA PRO A 56 -19.67 13.60 -14.77
C PRO A 56 -18.93 14.83 -15.32
N LEU A 57 -17.67 14.71 -15.68
CA LEU A 57 -16.84 15.77 -16.25
C LEU A 57 -16.94 15.75 -17.78
N ARG A 58 -17.22 16.91 -18.40
CA ARG A 58 -17.34 17.05 -19.87
C ARG A 58 -16.13 16.57 -20.69
N LEU A 59 -14.99 16.33 -20.05
CA LEU A 59 -13.75 15.86 -20.67
C LEU A 59 -13.54 14.34 -20.50
N GLY A 60 -14.23 13.67 -19.57
CA GLY A 60 -13.97 12.27 -19.22
C GLY A 60 -14.13 11.28 -20.38
N GLU A 61 -15.19 11.42 -21.19
CA GLU A 61 -15.41 10.50 -22.34
C GLU A 61 -14.35 10.64 -23.43
N ARG A 62 -13.78 11.83 -23.63
CA ARG A 62 -12.72 12.05 -24.63
C ARG A 62 -11.39 11.45 -24.20
N HIS A 63 -11.11 11.40 -22.91
CA HIS A 63 -9.89 10.79 -22.37
C HIS A 63 -9.92 9.27 -22.47
N ASN A 64 -11.09 8.65 -22.35
CA ASN A 64 -11.25 7.19 -22.37
C ASN A 64 -10.95 6.52 -23.73
N VAL A 65 -10.65 7.31 -24.77
CA VAL A 65 -10.12 6.80 -26.05
C VAL A 65 -8.81 5.98 -25.86
N VAL A 66 -8.02 6.24 -24.80
CA VAL A 66 -6.82 5.48 -24.48
C VAL A 66 -7.14 4.00 -24.24
N TYR A 67 -8.30 3.68 -23.68
CA TYR A 67 -8.72 2.30 -23.47
C TYR A 67 -9.01 1.55 -24.78
N ASP A 68 -9.33 2.24 -25.89
CA ASP A 68 -9.49 1.60 -27.19
C ASP A 68 -8.16 1.05 -27.73
N LEU A 69 -7.01 1.60 -27.30
CA LEU A 69 -5.68 1.10 -27.68
C LEU A 69 -5.41 -0.30 -27.13
N ALA A 70 -6.08 -0.69 -26.04
CA ALA A 70 -5.99 -2.05 -25.48
C ALA A 70 -6.54 -3.13 -26.42
N ARG A 71 -7.21 -2.74 -27.52
CA ARG A 71 -7.67 -3.65 -28.61
C ARG A 71 -6.57 -4.02 -29.59
N SER A 72 -5.38 -3.44 -29.48
CA SER A 72 -4.28 -3.70 -30.42
C SER A 72 -3.85 -5.17 -30.42
N GLU A 73 -3.40 -5.70 -31.56
CA GLU A 73 -3.02 -7.09 -31.75
C GLU A 73 -1.83 -7.53 -30.88
N GLY A 74 -1.05 -6.58 -30.35
CA GLY A 74 0.08 -6.83 -29.49
C GLY A 74 -0.25 -7.19 -28.04
N ILE A 75 -1.51 -7.08 -27.61
CA ILE A 75 -1.97 -7.37 -26.25
C ILE A 75 -2.57 -8.77 -26.20
N ASP A 76 -2.03 -9.64 -25.36
CA ASP A 76 -2.44 -11.05 -25.25
C ASP A 76 -3.59 -11.24 -24.24
N GLY A 77 -3.66 -10.43 -23.19
CA GLY A 77 -4.71 -10.46 -22.17
C GLY A 77 -4.83 -9.14 -21.44
N LEU A 78 -5.92 -8.95 -20.69
CA LEU A 78 -6.23 -7.68 -20.01
C LEU A 78 -6.53 -7.87 -18.52
N VAL A 79 -5.95 -7.01 -17.70
CA VAL A 79 -6.33 -6.79 -16.31
C VAL A 79 -7.14 -5.50 -16.22
N LEU A 80 -8.26 -5.54 -15.52
CA LEU A 80 -9.11 -4.38 -15.26
C LEU A 80 -9.09 -4.06 -13.75
N LEU A 81 -8.72 -2.85 -13.36
CA LEU A 81 -8.96 -2.36 -12.02
C LEU A 81 -10.44 -1.96 -11.90
N ALA A 82 -11.29 -2.98 -11.90
CA ALA A 82 -12.73 -2.81 -12.03
C ALA A 82 -13.35 -2.06 -10.85
N GLY A 83 -12.81 -2.25 -9.64
CA GLY A 83 -13.28 -1.57 -8.43
C GLY A 83 -13.20 -0.05 -8.50
N THR A 84 -12.23 0.51 -9.25
CA THR A 84 -12.12 1.97 -9.46
C THR A 84 -12.78 2.42 -10.76
N LEU A 85 -12.62 1.66 -11.84
CA LEU A 85 -13.18 2.01 -13.15
C LEU A 85 -14.72 2.06 -13.15
N ALA A 86 -15.39 1.23 -12.30
CA ALA A 86 -16.84 1.11 -12.25
C ALA A 86 -17.53 2.08 -11.27
N ASN A 87 -16.80 2.90 -10.53
CA ASN A 87 -17.38 3.75 -9.46
C ASN A 87 -18.60 4.59 -9.91
N HIS A 88 -18.61 5.06 -11.16
CA HIS A 88 -19.72 5.83 -11.73
C HIS A 88 -20.52 5.08 -12.79
N LEU A 89 -20.03 3.91 -13.23
CA LEU A 89 -20.66 3.17 -14.34
C LEU A 89 -21.56 2.04 -13.85
N GLY A 90 -21.21 1.40 -12.76
CA GLY A 90 -21.81 0.12 -12.30
C GLY A 90 -21.24 -1.09 -13.04
N LEU A 91 -21.39 -2.28 -12.43
CA LEU A 91 -20.73 -3.51 -12.88
C LEU A 91 -21.32 -4.06 -14.20
N GLU A 92 -22.64 -3.99 -14.37
CA GLU A 92 -23.30 -4.46 -15.60
C GLU A 92 -22.86 -3.68 -16.84
N ASP A 93 -22.78 -2.36 -16.72
CA ASP A 93 -22.32 -1.49 -17.78
C ASP A 93 -20.81 -1.64 -18.03
N LEU A 94 -20.02 -1.89 -16.99
CA LEU A 94 -18.60 -2.22 -17.14
C LEU A 94 -18.42 -3.56 -17.87
N ALA A 95 -19.17 -4.59 -17.51
CA ALA A 95 -19.14 -5.87 -18.21
C ALA A 95 -19.48 -5.70 -19.71
N ARG A 96 -20.52 -4.93 -20.02
CA ARG A 96 -20.90 -4.58 -21.40
C ARG A 96 -19.81 -3.77 -22.10
N TYR A 97 -19.17 -2.85 -21.41
CA TYR A 97 -18.03 -2.11 -21.94
C TYR A 97 -16.88 -3.04 -22.32
N CYS A 98 -16.60 -4.07 -21.52
CA CYS A 98 -15.50 -5.02 -21.73
C CYS A 98 -15.73 -6.01 -22.89
N GLU A 99 -16.96 -6.21 -23.37
CA GLU A 99 -17.25 -7.05 -24.55
C GLU A 99 -16.41 -6.67 -25.79
N ARG A 100 -16.02 -5.42 -25.90
CA ARG A 100 -15.17 -4.90 -27.00
C ARG A 100 -13.77 -5.53 -27.06
N TYR A 101 -13.31 -6.13 -25.96
CA TYR A 101 -11.97 -6.72 -25.86
C TYR A 101 -11.97 -8.24 -26.12
N ARG A 102 -13.14 -8.87 -26.17
CA ARG A 102 -13.25 -10.31 -26.50
C ARG A 102 -12.70 -10.61 -27.90
N PRO A 103 -12.11 -11.80 -28.13
CA PRO A 103 -12.10 -12.99 -27.25
C PRO A 103 -10.88 -13.08 -26.31
N ARG A 104 -10.15 -11.99 -26.04
CA ARG A 104 -8.99 -12.03 -25.16
C ARG A 104 -9.36 -12.46 -23.75
N PRO A 105 -8.49 -13.24 -23.07
CA PRO A 105 -8.66 -13.51 -21.66
C PRO A 105 -8.53 -12.23 -20.85
N MET A 106 -9.43 -12.08 -19.88
CA MET A 106 -9.48 -10.91 -19.00
C MET A 106 -9.63 -11.37 -17.55
N CYS A 107 -9.10 -10.58 -16.62
CA CYS A 107 -9.40 -10.68 -15.20
C CYS A 107 -9.73 -9.30 -14.63
N SER A 108 -10.53 -9.28 -13.57
CA SER A 108 -10.97 -8.08 -12.87
C SER A 108 -10.40 -8.04 -11.46
N VAL A 109 -10.02 -6.88 -10.98
CA VAL A 109 -9.58 -6.63 -9.59
C VAL A 109 -10.67 -5.84 -8.89
N ALA A 110 -11.02 -6.28 -7.68
CA ALA A 110 -12.00 -5.67 -6.78
C ALA A 110 -13.46 -5.63 -7.32
N ALA A 111 -13.78 -6.45 -8.31
CA ALA A 111 -15.16 -6.65 -8.75
C ALA A 111 -15.32 -7.98 -9.48
N GLU A 112 -16.48 -8.60 -9.33
CA GLU A 112 -16.87 -9.79 -10.09
C GLU A 112 -17.56 -9.37 -11.38
N LEU A 113 -17.06 -9.87 -12.52
CA LEU A 113 -17.61 -9.60 -13.85
C LEU A 113 -17.81 -10.90 -14.61
N ASP A 114 -18.95 -11.06 -15.27
CA ASP A 114 -19.31 -12.26 -16.02
C ASP A 114 -18.24 -12.64 -17.06
N GLY A 115 -17.81 -13.91 -17.00
CA GLY A 115 -16.83 -14.47 -17.93
C GLY A 115 -15.37 -14.04 -17.71
N MET A 116 -15.07 -13.44 -16.56
CA MET A 116 -13.72 -13.09 -16.10
C MET A 116 -13.42 -13.74 -14.75
N THR A 117 -12.15 -13.97 -14.44
CA THR A 117 -11.76 -14.29 -13.07
C THR A 117 -11.69 -13.00 -12.26
N GLY A 118 -12.42 -12.95 -11.14
CA GLY A 118 -12.38 -11.86 -10.19
C GLY A 118 -11.29 -12.07 -9.13
N ILE A 119 -10.46 -11.06 -8.90
CA ILE A 119 -9.60 -10.99 -7.72
C ILE A 119 -10.33 -10.11 -6.71
N LEU A 120 -11.10 -10.76 -5.86
CA LEU A 120 -11.97 -10.09 -4.87
C LEU A 120 -11.25 -9.99 -3.54
N VAL A 121 -11.82 -9.24 -2.61
CA VAL A 121 -11.36 -9.15 -1.23
C VAL A 121 -12.53 -9.42 -0.30
N ASP A 122 -12.37 -10.36 0.62
CA ASP A 122 -13.32 -10.54 1.71
C ASP A 122 -12.99 -9.56 2.83
N GLY A 123 -13.60 -8.39 2.76
CA GLY A 123 -13.45 -7.35 3.78
C GLY A 123 -14.41 -7.49 4.96
N GLU A 124 -15.41 -8.37 4.87
CA GLU A 124 -16.45 -8.48 5.88
C GLU A 124 -15.91 -8.92 7.24
N PRO A 125 -15.09 -9.98 7.38
CA PRO A 125 -14.63 -10.45 8.69
C PRO A 125 -13.83 -9.39 9.44
N ALA A 126 -12.86 -8.74 8.77
CA ALA A 126 -12.02 -7.74 9.41
C ALA A 126 -12.78 -6.43 9.73
N LEU A 127 -13.72 -6.03 8.86
CA LEU A 127 -14.58 -4.88 9.15
C LEU A 127 -15.53 -5.17 10.32
N ARG A 128 -16.06 -6.37 10.39
CA ARG A 128 -16.86 -6.85 11.53
C ARG A 128 -16.07 -6.77 12.82
N GLU A 129 -14.85 -7.30 12.82
CA GLU A 129 -13.91 -7.23 13.95
C GLU A 129 -13.63 -5.78 14.36
N GLY A 130 -13.38 -4.87 13.41
CA GLY A 130 -13.15 -3.46 13.67
C GLY A 130 -14.35 -2.76 14.33
N ILE A 131 -15.57 -3.04 13.86
CA ILE A 131 -16.78 -2.46 14.48
C ILE A 131 -17.04 -3.07 15.86
N GLN A 132 -16.83 -4.39 16.02
CA GLN A 132 -16.89 -5.06 17.32
C GLN A 132 -15.91 -4.45 18.31
N HIS A 133 -14.66 -4.21 17.87
CA HIS A 133 -13.65 -3.52 18.66
C HIS A 133 -14.11 -2.14 19.16
N LEU A 134 -14.76 -1.33 18.31
CA LEU A 134 -15.35 -0.05 18.76
C LEU A 134 -16.44 -0.25 19.82
N VAL A 135 -17.31 -1.23 19.63
CA VAL A 135 -18.45 -1.48 20.54
C VAL A 135 -17.99 -2.12 21.85
N GLU A 136 -17.09 -3.10 21.80
CA GLU A 136 -16.69 -3.91 22.96
C GLU A 136 -15.57 -3.27 23.78
N ASP A 137 -14.51 -2.80 23.13
CA ASP A 137 -13.33 -2.26 23.80
C ASP A 137 -13.51 -0.77 24.14
N HIS A 138 -14.03 0.02 23.19
CA HIS A 138 -14.18 1.47 23.33
C HIS A 138 -15.58 1.90 23.80
N LYS A 139 -16.53 0.95 23.95
CA LYS A 139 -17.90 1.20 24.41
C LYS A 139 -18.67 2.19 23.54
N SER A 140 -18.29 2.33 22.26
CA SER A 140 -18.99 3.20 21.32
C SER A 140 -20.44 2.73 21.10
N ARG A 141 -21.37 3.67 21.05
CA ARG A 141 -22.81 3.40 20.90
C ARG A 141 -23.47 4.20 19.78
N ARG A 142 -22.87 5.27 19.37
CA ARG A 142 -23.35 6.17 18.30
C ARG A 142 -22.30 6.21 17.21
N ILE A 143 -22.27 5.14 16.43
CA ILE A 143 -21.27 4.95 15.39
C ILE A 143 -21.84 5.46 14.07
N ALA A 144 -21.21 6.44 13.45
CA ALA A 144 -21.55 6.89 12.10
C ALA A 144 -20.78 6.13 11.04
N PHE A 145 -21.29 6.13 9.81
CA PHE A 145 -20.65 5.48 8.66
C PHE A 145 -20.47 6.48 7.51
N VAL A 146 -19.26 6.55 6.97
CA VAL A 146 -18.97 7.28 5.75
C VAL A 146 -18.81 6.26 4.62
N GLY A 147 -19.85 6.12 3.80
CA GLY A 147 -19.94 5.16 2.70
C GLY A 147 -19.18 5.60 1.47
N GLY A 148 -18.94 4.66 0.56
CA GLY A 148 -18.42 4.94 -0.78
C GLY A 148 -19.54 5.15 -1.80
N PRO A 149 -19.19 5.19 -3.13
CA PRO A 149 -20.16 5.37 -4.19
C PRO A 149 -21.23 4.27 -4.22
N GLU A 150 -22.48 4.64 -4.44
CA GLU A 150 -23.61 3.68 -4.46
C GLU A 150 -23.46 2.61 -5.55
N GLY A 151 -22.80 2.94 -6.67
CA GLY A 151 -22.53 2.00 -7.76
C GLY A 151 -21.47 0.95 -7.43
N ASN A 152 -20.65 1.16 -6.39
CA ASN A 152 -19.57 0.27 -6.02
C ASN A 152 -20.07 -0.88 -5.13
N SER A 153 -19.78 -2.14 -5.52
CA SER A 153 -20.22 -3.33 -4.79
C SER A 153 -19.58 -3.44 -3.41
N GLU A 154 -18.25 -3.18 -3.30
CA GLU A 154 -17.54 -3.25 -2.03
C GLU A 154 -18.05 -2.20 -1.04
N ALA A 155 -18.39 -0.98 -1.53
CA ALA A 155 -18.99 0.06 -0.68
C ALA A 155 -20.34 -0.39 -0.10
N ARG A 156 -21.17 -1.05 -0.90
CA ARG A 156 -22.46 -1.61 -0.45
C ARG A 156 -22.26 -2.74 0.57
N ASP A 157 -21.28 -3.63 0.35
CA ASP A 157 -20.98 -4.72 1.28
C ASP A 157 -20.48 -4.19 2.62
N ARG A 158 -19.61 -3.18 2.61
CA ARG A 158 -19.14 -2.49 3.83
C ARG A 158 -20.29 -1.84 4.60
N LEU A 159 -21.22 -1.16 3.90
CA LEU A 159 -22.41 -0.56 4.52
C LEU A 159 -23.34 -1.65 5.09
N ARG A 160 -23.56 -2.75 4.37
CA ARG A 160 -24.34 -3.88 4.85
C ARG A 160 -23.73 -4.48 6.11
N THR A 161 -22.42 -4.76 6.11
CA THR A 161 -21.70 -5.29 7.27
C THR A 161 -21.82 -4.38 8.49
N TYR A 162 -21.66 -3.06 8.29
CA TYR A 162 -21.87 -2.07 9.34
C TYR A 162 -23.27 -2.19 9.96
N GLY A 163 -24.32 -2.25 9.14
CA GLY A 163 -25.70 -2.38 9.60
C GLY A 163 -25.97 -3.68 10.35
N GLU A 164 -25.45 -4.80 9.85
CA GLU A 164 -25.59 -6.12 10.48
C GLU A 164 -24.91 -6.18 11.84
N VAL A 165 -23.68 -5.68 11.93
CA VAL A 165 -22.92 -5.69 13.19
C VAL A 165 -23.62 -4.82 14.23
N LEU A 166 -24.00 -3.59 13.92
CA LEU A 166 -24.72 -2.74 14.86
C LEU A 166 -26.02 -3.37 15.34
N THR A 167 -26.77 -3.97 14.43
CA THR A 167 -28.02 -4.67 14.76
C THR A 167 -27.78 -5.82 15.73
N SER A 168 -26.69 -6.59 15.58
CA SER A 168 -26.34 -7.70 16.48
C SER A 168 -26.06 -7.25 17.92
N TYR A 169 -25.62 -6.00 18.09
CA TYR A 169 -25.44 -5.37 19.42
C TYR A 169 -26.66 -4.59 19.92
N GLY A 170 -27.81 -4.69 19.24
CA GLY A 170 -29.02 -3.95 19.58
C GLY A 170 -28.93 -2.44 19.31
N LEU A 171 -27.92 -2.00 18.57
CA LEU A 171 -27.77 -0.66 18.08
C LEU A 171 -28.54 -0.52 16.76
N ARG A 172 -29.32 0.56 16.60
CA ARG A 172 -30.09 0.78 15.37
C ARG A 172 -29.31 1.70 14.44
N PRO A 173 -28.79 1.20 13.32
CA PRO A 173 -28.26 2.07 12.29
C PRO A 173 -29.41 2.90 11.72
N ALA A 174 -29.34 4.22 11.88
CA ALA A 174 -30.30 5.14 11.29
C ALA A 174 -29.66 5.78 10.04
N ASP A 175 -30.46 6.03 9.00
CA ASP A 175 -29.97 6.66 7.77
C ASP A 175 -29.29 8.02 8.01
N SER A 176 -29.70 8.71 9.10
CA SER A 176 -29.06 9.97 9.49
C SER A 176 -27.60 9.83 9.91
N PHE A 177 -27.15 8.64 10.32
CA PHE A 177 -25.77 8.32 10.69
C PHE A 177 -24.91 7.88 9.50
N VAL A 178 -25.50 7.73 8.30
CA VAL A 178 -24.78 7.30 7.09
C VAL A 178 -24.62 8.49 6.16
N ALA A 179 -23.39 8.87 5.85
CA ALA A 179 -23.08 9.84 4.80
C ALA A 179 -22.47 9.11 3.60
N THR A 180 -22.86 9.47 2.39
CA THR A 180 -22.31 8.90 1.15
C THR A 180 -21.10 9.70 0.71
N GLY A 181 -20.02 9.01 0.32
CA GLY A 181 -18.82 9.59 -0.26
C GLY A 181 -18.51 8.95 -1.63
N ASP A 182 -17.33 9.25 -2.16
CA ASP A 182 -16.85 8.81 -3.46
C ASP A 182 -15.43 8.20 -3.41
N PHE A 183 -14.98 7.81 -2.21
CA PHE A 183 -13.64 7.33 -1.89
C PHE A 183 -12.53 8.40 -1.95
N GLN A 184 -12.86 9.67 -2.19
CA GLN A 184 -11.88 10.76 -2.17
C GLN A 184 -11.87 11.48 -0.82
N TYR A 185 -10.74 12.08 -0.51
CA TYR A 185 -10.51 12.84 0.72
C TYR A 185 -11.58 13.92 0.95
N GLU A 186 -11.94 14.66 -0.11
CA GLU A 186 -12.89 15.76 -0.04
C GLU A 186 -14.28 15.29 0.38
N SER A 187 -14.69 14.10 -0.05
CA SER A 187 -16.00 13.54 0.35
C SER A 187 -16.02 13.11 1.82
N GLY A 188 -14.85 12.76 2.40
CA GLY A 188 -14.70 12.58 3.84
C GLY A 188 -14.91 13.87 4.63
N VAL A 189 -14.36 14.99 4.13
CA VAL A 189 -14.60 16.33 4.70
C VAL A 189 -16.06 16.71 4.63
N ASP A 190 -16.69 16.50 3.46
CA ASP A 190 -18.11 16.78 3.25
C ASP A 190 -19.02 15.90 4.12
N ALA A 191 -18.66 14.64 4.35
CA ALA A 191 -19.42 13.73 5.21
C ALA A 191 -19.56 14.27 6.64
N VAL A 192 -18.49 14.85 7.21
CA VAL A 192 -18.54 15.49 8.54
C VAL A 192 -19.48 16.70 8.53
N ARG A 193 -19.43 17.53 7.48
CA ARG A 193 -20.34 18.66 7.31
C ARG A 193 -21.80 18.17 7.25
N VAL A 194 -22.08 17.15 6.47
CA VAL A 194 -23.44 16.57 6.37
C VAL A 194 -23.93 16.01 7.70
N LEU A 195 -23.09 15.24 8.38
CA LEU A 195 -23.46 14.59 9.65
C LEU A 195 -23.66 15.61 10.79
N LEU A 196 -22.68 16.50 11.00
CA LEU A 196 -22.69 17.44 12.13
C LEU A 196 -23.49 18.70 11.84
N ASP A 197 -23.22 19.37 10.70
CA ASP A 197 -23.70 20.73 10.46
C ASP A 197 -25.11 20.72 9.85
N GLU A 198 -25.44 19.76 8.97
CA GLU A 198 -26.75 19.69 8.32
C GLU A 198 -27.77 18.83 9.08
N ARG A 199 -27.32 17.63 9.55
CA ARG A 199 -28.21 16.68 10.22
C ARG A 199 -28.19 16.78 11.76
N GLY A 200 -27.21 17.47 12.33
CA GLY A 200 -27.07 17.63 13.78
C GLY A 200 -26.82 16.32 14.52
N VAL A 201 -26.23 15.31 13.84
CA VAL A 201 -25.97 13.99 14.43
C VAL A 201 -24.80 14.08 15.38
N THR A 202 -24.95 13.53 16.58
CA THR A 202 -23.86 13.36 17.53
C THR A 202 -23.41 11.89 17.54
N PHE A 203 -22.13 11.65 17.33
CA PHE A 203 -21.53 10.32 17.29
C PHE A 203 -20.29 10.25 18.19
N ASP A 204 -19.93 9.05 18.63
CA ASP A 204 -18.74 8.75 19.42
C ASP A 204 -17.70 7.94 18.61
N ALA A 205 -18.10 7.41 17.45
CA ALA A 205 -17.18 6.80 16.50
C ALA A 205 -17.64 6.98 15.05
N ILE A 206 -16.68 6.88 14.13
CA ILE A 206 -16.94 6.85 12.68
C ILE A 206 -16.20 5.65 12.09
N VAL A 207 -16.91 4.88 11.25
CA VAL A 207 -16.35 3.89 10.36
C VAL A 207 -16.39 4.46 8.95
N SER A 208 -15.22 4.58 8.31
CA SER A 208 -15.10 5.07 6.94
C SER A 208 -14.90 3.90 5.97
N ALA A 209 -15.57 3.93 4.85
CA ALA A 209 -15.48 2.88 3.84
C ALA A 209 -14.10 2.84 3.17
N ASN A 210 -13.27 3.88 3.28
CA ASN A 210 -11.85 3.82 2.95
C ASN A 210 -11.01 4.83 3.75
N ASP A 211 -9.68 4.71 3.65
CA ASP A 211 -8.74 5.54 4.41
C ASP A 211 -8.68 6.98 3.91
N GLN A 212 -8.80 7.22 2.60
CA GLN A 212 -8.77 8.59 2.04
C GLN A 212 -9.90 9.44 2.64
N MET A 213 -11.12 8.90 2.68
CA MET A 213 -12.23 9.58 3.35
C MET A 213 -11.99 9.70 4.85
N ALA A 214 -11.43 8.65 5.51
CA ALA A 214 -11.10 8.71 6.94
C ALA A 214 -10.14 9.85 7.28
N LEU A 215 -9.13 10.10 6.44
CA LEU A 215 -8.21 11.24 6.58
C LEU A 215 -8.95 12.58 6.44
N GLY A 216 -9.85 12.69 5.46
CA GLY A 216 -10.72 13.85 5.32
C GLY A 216 -11.60 14.11 6.55
N VAL A 217 -12.16 13.02 7.12
CA VAL A 217 -12.93 13.06 8.38
C VAL A 217 -12.07 13.57 9.54
N ILE A 218 -10.85 13.02 9.73
CA ILE A 218 -9.93 13.45 10.79
C ILE A 218 -9.67 14.95 10.71
N ASP A 219 -9.36 15.46 9.54
CA ASP A 219 -9.06 16.87 9.34
C ASP A 219 -10.28 17.76 9.52
N ALA A 220 -11.46 17.34 9.05
CA ALA A 220 -12.71 18.08 9.25
C ALA A 220 -13.14 18.16 10.72
N LEU A 221 -12.91 17.09 11.51
CA LEU A 221 -13.13 17.08 12.95
C LEU A 221 -12.13 17.98 13.68
N ARG A 222 -10.84 17.95 13.27
CA ARG A 222 -9.80 18.81 13.84
C ARG A 222 -10.13 20.30 13.67
N VAL A 223 -10.60 20.71 12.49
CA VAL A 223 -11.05 22.10 12.24
C VAL A 223 -12.19 22.52 13.19
N ARG A 224 -13.01 21.57 13.62
CA ARG A 224 -14.12 21.80 14.58
C ARG A 224 -13.71 21.62 16.05
N ASN A 225 -12.40 21.46 16.34
CA ASN A 225 -11.86 21.18 17.67
C ASN A 225 -12.42 19.89 18.31
N ILE A 226 -12.84 18.92 17.51
CA ILE A 226 -13.24 17.58 17.94
C ILE A 226 -12.00 16.68 17.87
N ARG A 227 -11.62 16.12 19.01
CA ARG A 227 -10.38 15.37 19.15
C ARG A 227 -10.56 13.90 18.76
N VAL A 228 -9.66 13.40 17.95
CA VAL A 228 -9.55 11.98 17.61
C VAL A 228 -8.33 11.42 18.37
N PRO A 229 -8.48 10.38 19.19
CA PRO A 229 -9.68 9.56 19.47
C PRO A 229 -10.51 10.00 20.66
N GLN A 230 -10.15 11.06 21.39
CA GLN A 230 -10.71 11.37 22.72
C GLN A 230 -12.21 11.67 22.70
N ASP A 231 -12.70 12.34 21.66
CA ASP A 231 -14.10 12.69 21.50
C ASP A 231 -14.79 11.77 20.46
N VAL A 232 -14.05 11.34 19.42
CA VAL A 232 -14.55 10.47 18.35
C VAL A 232 -13.47 9.47 17.92
N ALA A 233 -13.78 8.18 18.02
CA ALA A 233 -12.94 7.11 17.49
C ALA A 233 -13.13 6.96 15.97
N ILE A 234 -12.07 6.59 15.22
CA ILE A 234 -12.15 6.41 13.76
C ILE A 234 -11.51 5.11 13.34
N ILE A 235 -12.20 4.39 12.43
CA ILE A 235 -11.66 3.23 11.70
C ILE A 235 -11.81 3.50 10.20
N GLY A 236 -10.74 3.22 9.44
CA GLY A 236 -10.69 3.27 7.98
C GLY A 236 -10.71 1.89 7.33
N PHE A 237 -10.36 1.87 6.05
CA PHE A 237 -10.23 0.67 5.24
C PHE A 237 -9.22 0.93 4.12
N ASP A 238 -8.30 0.02 3.84
CA ASP A 238 -7.26 -0.12 2.81
C ASP A 238 -5.85 -0.30 3.40
N ASP A 239 -5.50 0.35 4.51
CA ASP A 239 -4.17 0.50 5.10
C ASP A 239 -3.18 1.19 4.13
N ILE A 240 -3.61 2.33 3.57
CA ILE A 240 -2.74 3.16 2.74
C ILE A 240 -1.55 3.74 3.55
N SER A 241 -0.52 4.20 2.84
CA SER A 241 0.69 4.71 3.50
C SER A 241 0.41 5.86 4.47
N GLU A 242 -0.45 6.80 4.10
CA GLU A 242 -0.83 7.94 4.94
C GLU A 242 -1.54 7.53 6.23
N ALA A 243 -2.27 6.41 6.25
CA ALA A 243 -2.94 5.90 7.45
C ALA A 243 -1.96 5.65 8.62
N ARG A 244 -0.69 5.34 8.31
CA ARG A 244 0.36 5.10 9.30
C ARG A 244 0.92 6.39 9.88
N TYR A 245 0.99 7.44 9.06
CA TYR A 245 1.72 8.69 9.38
C TYR A 245 0.81 9.87 9.70
N CYS A 246 -0.51 9.73 9.53
CA CYS A 246 -1.47 10.75 9.96
C CYS A 246 -1.49 10.90 11.49
N THR A 247 -2.04 11.99 11.98
CA THR A 247 -2.14 12.27 13.42
C THR A 247 -3.60 12.40 13.83
N PRO A 248 -4.08 11.43 14.66
CA PRO A 248 -3.42 10.20 15.12
C PRO A 248 -3.29 9.14 14.02
N PRO A 249 -2.33 8.17 14.10
CA PRO A 249 -2.26 7.04 13.19
C PRO A 249 -3.58 6.28 13.12
N LEU A 250 -4.05 6.02 11.89
CA LEU A 250 -5.38 5.49 11.60
C LEU A 250 -5.46 3.97 11.82
N THR A 251 -6.37 3.54 12.69
CA THR A 251 -6.84 2.15 12.77
C THR A 251 -7.64 1.84 11.52
N THR A 252 -7.31 0.75 10.82
CA THR A 252 -7.87 0.47 9.50
C THR A 252 -7.90 -1.03 9.22
N ILE A 253 -8.63 -1.42 8.19
CA ILE A 253 -8.62 -2.78 7.65
C ILE A 253 -7.61 -2.84 6.51
N ARG A 254 -6.57 -3.68 6.65
CA ARG A 254 -5.57 -3.87 5.62
C ARG A 254 -6.08 -4.78 4.52
N GLN A 255 -6.04 -4.28 3.29
CA GLN A 255 -6.22 -5.09 2.10
C GLN A 255 -4.87 -5.63 1.60
N PRO A 256 -4.80 -6.85 1.08
CA PRO A 256 -3.60 -7.41 0.47
C PRO A 256 -3.40 -6.90 -0.97
N LEU A 257 -3.35 -5.57 -1.16
CA LEU A 257 -3.37 -4.89 -2.46
C LEU A 257 -2.25 -5.38 -3.40
N ARG A 258 -1.04 -5.56 -2.87
CA ARG A 258 0.10 -6.07 -3.64
C ARG A 258 -0.14 -7.52 -4.11
N GLN A 259 -0.72 -8.36 -3.25
CA GLN A 259 -1.07 -9.73 -3.60
C GLN A 259 -2.18 -9.77 -4.66
N GLN A 260 -3.16 -8.88 -4.61
CA GLN A 260 -4.19 -8.77 -5.65
C GLN A 260 -3.56 -8.50 -7.02
N GLY A 261 -2.60 -7.57 -7.09
CA GLY A 261 -1.87 -7.28 -8.32
C GLY A 261 -1.08 -8.48 -8.84
N ARG A 262 -0.38 -9.21 -7.97
CA ARG A 262 0.33 -10.44 -8.34
C ARG A 262 -0.63 -11.48 -8.90
N LEU A 263 -1.71 -11.80 -8.18
CA LEU A 263 -2.71 -12.77 -8.59
C LEU A 263 -3.33 -12.43 -9.94
N ALA A 264 -3.60 -11.15 -10.22
CA ALA A 264 -4.16 -10.73 -11.50
C ALA A 264 -3.27 -11.11 -12.69
N VAL A 265 -1.95 -10.93 -12.56
CA VAL A 265 -0.98 -11.33 -13.59
C VAL A 265 -0.86 -12.86 -13.68
N GLU A 266 -0.75 -13.54 -12.55
CA GLU A 266 -0.61 -15.01 -12.49
C GLU A 266 -1.81 -15.71 -13.12
N VAL A 267 -3.04 -15.30 -12.76
CA VAL A 267 -4.30 -15.79 -13.33
C VAL A 267 -4.34 -15.62 -14.84
N LEU A 268 -3.97 -14.44 -15.31
CA LEU A 268 -4.02 -14.15 -16.73
C LEU A 268 -3.02 -15.00 -17.51
N LEU A 269 -1.81 -15.21 -16.97
CA LEU A 269 -0.81 -16.09 -17.54
C LEU A 269 -1.24 -17.56 -17.55
N GLN A 270 -1.91 -18.05 -16.50
CA GLN A 270 -2.48 -19.39 -16.45
C GLN A 270 -3.56 -19.57 -17.51
N ARG A 271 -4.46 -18.60 -17.67
CA ARG A 271 -5.50 -18.63 -18.72
C ARG A 271 -4.89 -18.62 -20.13
N LEU A 272 -3.84 -17.86 -20.35
CA LEU A 272 -3.12 -17.86 -21.64
C LEU A 272 -2.45 -19.21 -21.96
N ARG A 273 -2.08 -19.98 -20.93
CA ARG A 273 -1.57 -21.35 -21.07
C ARG A 273 -2.69 -22.39 -21.24
N GLY A 274 -3.95 -21.96 -21.14
CA GLY A 274 -5.12 -22.86 -21.18
C GLY A 274 -5.35 -23.65 -19.90
N GLU A 275 -4.76 -23.21 -18.79
CA GLU A 275 -4.94 -23.79 -17.47
C GLU A 275 -6.31 -23.41 -16.91
N ARG A 276 -6.86 -24.25 -16.04
CA ARG A 276 -8.08 -23.92 -15.30
C ARG A 276 -7.73 -23.02 -14.13
N VAL A 277 -8.49 -21.95 -13.98
CA VAL A 277 -8.41 -21.02 -12.86
C VAL A 277 -9.78 -20.89 -12.26
N ASP A 278 -9.87 -20.78 -10.95
CA ASP A 278 -11.12 -20.52 -10.24
C ASP A 278 -11.75 -19.20 -10.70
N ASP A 279 -13.07 -19.10 -10.64
CA ASP A 279 -13.78 -17.92 -11.12
C ASP A 279 -13.54 -16.70 -10.23
N ALA A 280 -13.28 -16.90 -8.93
CA ALA A 280 -12.92 -15.85 -7.99
C ALA A 280 -11.79 -16.30 -7.06
N LEU A 281 -10.86 -15.40 -6.77
CA LEU A 281 -9.79 -15.54 -5.76
C LEU A 281 -9.98 -14.47 -4.71
N VAL A 282 -9.97 -14.88 -3.43
CA VAL A 282 -10.31 -14.01 -2.30
C VAL A 282 -9.21 -14.04 -1.25
N PRO A 283 -8.18 -13.17 -1.36
CA PRO A 283 -7.19 -13.01 -0.31
C PRO A 283 -7.80 -12.41 0.97
N PRO A 284 -7.33 -12.82 2.17
CA PRO A 284 -7.85 -12.34 3.44
C PRO A 284 -7.46 -10.89 3.73
N THR A 285 -8.29 -10.20 4.50
CA THR A 285 -8.02 -8.90 5.10
C THR A 285 -7.73 -9.04 6.60
N GLU A 286 -7.15 -8.01 7.20
CA GLU A 286 -6.85 -7.97 8.65
C GLU A 286 -7.14 -6.61 9.26
N LEU A 287 -7.58 -6.58 10.54
CA LEU A 287 -7.70 -5.35 11.32
C LEU A 287 -6.32 -4.91 11.81
N VAL A 288 -5.94 -3.68 11.49
CA VAL A 288 -4.71 -3.03 11.96
C VAL A 288 -5.06 -1.97 12.98
N VAL A 289 -4.91 -2.30 14.26
CA VAL A 289 -5.21 -1.39 15.37
C VAL A 289 -4.07 -0.39 15.53
N ARG A 290 -4.41 0.92 15.48
CA ARG A 290 -3.53 2.05 15.76
C ARG A 290 -4.14 2.98 16.80
N ARG A 291 -3.92 4.29 16.67
CA ARG A 291 -4.32 5.25 17.72
C ARG A 291 -5.68 5.90 17.51
N SER A 292 -6.20 5.92 16.30
CA SER A 292 -7.43 6.65 15.98
C SER A 292 -8.70 6.03 16.59
N CYS A 293 -8.66 4.76 17.00
CA CYS A 293 -9.76 4.13 17.75
C CYS A 293 -9.69 4.39 19.26
N GLY A 294 -8.55 4.83 19.78
CA GLY A 294 -8.32 5.03 21.22
C GLY A 294 -7.35 4.05 21.86
N CYS A 295 -6.93 3.02 21.13
CA CYS A 295 -5.88 2.12 21.57
C CYS A 295 -4.52 2.82 21.55
N TYR A 296 -3.66 2.45 22.48
CA TYR A 296 -2.25 2.70 22.35
C TYR A 296 -1.70 1.63 21.42
N SER A 297 -1.01 2.05 20.33
CA SER A 297 -0.41 1.12 19.37
C SER A 297 0.35 -0.01 20.09
N ASP A 298 0.26 -1.22 19.58
CA ASP A 298 0.75 -2.50 20.16
C ASP A 298 2.20 -2.52 20.67
N GLY A 299 3.04 -1.56 20.33
CA GLY A 299 4.34 -1.38 20.97
C GLY A 299 4.29 -1.23 22.51
N ARG A 300 3.11 -1.01 23.10
CA ARG A 300 2.90 -0.98 24.56
C ARG A 300 1.99 -2.11 25.10
N ARG A 301 1.15 -2.74 24.28
CA ARG A 301 0.28 -3.83 24.75
C ARG A 301 1.06 -5.11 25.03
N VAL A 302 2.12 -5.40 24.27
CA VAL A 302 3.04 -6.52 24.54
C VAL A 302 3.80 -6.32 25.85
N SER A 303 3.86 -5.09 26.38
CA SER A 303 4.57 -4.79 27.62
C SER A 303 3.79 -5.10 28.91
N MET A 304 2.46 -5.33 28.86
CA MET A 304 1.67 -5.54 30.07
C MET A 304 1.22 -6.98 30.32
N THR A 305 1.38 -7.86 29.35
CA THR A 305 1.13 -9.31 29.52
C THR A 305 2.39 -10.16 29.45
N SER A 306 3.57 -9.57 29.66
CA SER A 306 4.71 -10.37 30.09
C SER A 306 4.27 -11.05 31.37
N SER A 307 3.77 -12.29 31.26
CA SER A 307 3.73 -13.18 32.41
C SER A 307 5.08 -13.03 33.06
N LEU A 308 5.09 -12.50 34.27
CA LEU A 308 6.20 -12.59 35.20
C LEU A 308 6.56 -14.07 35.27
N THR A 309 7.44 -14.53 34.38
CA THR A 309 8.12 -15.78 34.59
C THR A 309 8.93 -15.52 35.84
N PRO A 310 8.61 -16.19 36.96
CA PRO A 310 9.35 -15.95 38.19
C PRO A 310 10.83 -16.15 37.86
N PRO A 311 11.73 -15.39 38.49
CA PRO A 311 13.15 -15.58 38.31
C PRO A 311 13.44 -17.06 38.57
N LEU A 312 14.21 -17.71 37.71
CA LEU A 312 14.69 -19.06 37.86
C LEU A 312 15.72 -19.10 39.01
N THR A 313 15.26 -18.83 40.22
CA THR A 313 16.03 -19.06 41.46
C THR A 313 15.78 -20.49 41.88
N ARG A 314 16.62 -21.40 41.40
CA ARG A 314 16.89 -22.62 42.16
C ARG A 314 17.86 -22.25 43.28
N PRO A 315 17.61 -22.62 44.54
CA PRO A 315 18.57 -22.38 45.63
C PRO A 315 19.83 -23.24 45.34
N GLY A 316 20.95 -22.60 45.06
CA GLY A 316 22.22 -23.28 44.98
C GLY A 316 23.17 -22.92 43.83
N THR A 317 22.77 -22.16 42.80
CA THR A 317 23.69 -21.72 41.75
C THR A 317 23.31 -20.30 41.35
N GLU A 318 24.10 -19.31 41.71
CA GLU A 318 24.00 -17.95 41.17
C GLU A 318 24.45 -18.01 39.72
N LEU A 319 23.46 -17.99 38.78
CA LEU A 319 23.74 -17.82 37.37
C LEU A 319 24.29 -16.40 37.17
N THR A 320 25.42 -16.31 36.49
CA THR A 320 25.96 -15.00 36.09
C THR A 320 25.08 -14.36 35.02
N VAL A 321 25.15 -13.04 34.86
CA VAL A 321 24.46 -12.34 33.78
C VAL A 321 24.78 -12.97 32.42
N ASP A 322 26.01 -13.41 32.22
CA ASP A 322 26.46 -14.10 31.01
C ASP A 322 25.75 -15.43 30.77
N ASP A 323 25.49 -16.20 31.80
CA ASP A 323 24.77 -17.47 31.68
C ASP A 323 23.29 -17.23 31.32
N VAL A 324 22.67 -16.21 31.91
CA VAL A 324 21.30 -15.82 31.62
C VAL A 324 21.16 -15.32 30.15
N LEU A 325 22.10 -14.49 29.71
CA LEU A 325 22.13 -13.99 28.33
C LEU A 325 22.32 -15.10 27.30
N ARG A 326 23.20 -16.09 27.59
CA ARG A 326 23.40 -17.28 26.74
C ARG A 326 22.12 -18.12 26.65
N LEU A 327 21.46 -18.36 27.77
CA LEU A 327 20.22 -19.16 27.82
C LEU A 327 19.05 -18.51 27.08
N ARG A 328 18.97 -17.17 27.12
CA ARG A 328 17.87 -16.41 26.48
C ARG A 328 18.20 -15.87 25.09
N ARG A 329 19.42 -16.10 24.58
CA ARG A 329 19.88 -15.54 23.30
C ARG A 329 18.89 -15.79 22.15
N SER A 330 18.45 -17.03 21.97
CA SER A 330 17.50 -17.38 20.89
C SER A 330 16.17 -16.65 21.02
N GLN A 331 15.65 -16.51 22.24
CA GLN A 331 14.42 -15.79 22.52
C GLN A 331 14.55 -14.29 22.21
N ILE A 332 15.69 -13.68 22.59
CA ILE A 332 15.98 -12.27 22.31
C ILE A 332 16.03 -12.02 20.80
N LEU A 333 16.75 -12.87 20.06
CA LEU A 333 16.89 -12.76 18.61
C LEU A 333 15.54 -12.92 17.89
N GLU A 334 14.71 -13.87 18.32
CA GLU A 334 13.38 -14.07 17.77
C GLU A 334 12.47 -12.85 18.02
N ALA A 335 12.48 -12.32 19.24
CA ALA A 335 11.72 -11.13 19.59
C ALA A 335 12.15 -9.87 18.80
N MET A 336 13.42 -9.79 18.40
CA MET A 336 13.91 -8.69 17.56
C MET A 336 13.44 -8.82 16.10
N ARG A 337 13.29 -10.05 15.59
CA ARG A 337 12.83 -10.31 14.21
C ARG A 337 11.34 -10.04 14.02
N GLU A 338 10.52 -10.38 15.02
CA GLU A 338 9.06 -10.28 14.94
C GLU A 338 8.55 -8.90 14.51
N PRO A 339 9.01 -7.76 15.06
CA PRO A 339 8.54 -6.44 14.66
C PRO A 339 8.99 -6.01 13.27
N VAL A 340 10.02 -6.65 12.73
CA VAL A 340 10.61 -6.28 11.42
C VAL A 340 9.85 -6.92 10.25
N GLY A 341 8.99 -7.91 10.54
CA GLY A 341 8.02 -8.61 9.69
C GLY A 341 8.28 -8.54 8.18
N GLY A 342 8.94 -9.56 7.61
CA GLY A 342 9.34 -9.56 6.19
C GLY A 342 10.38 -8.47 5.92
N LEU A 343 11.66 -8.84 5.98
CA LEU A 343 12.81 -7.93 5.79
C LEU A 343 12.58 -6.98 4.60
N PRO A 344 12.60 -5.64 4.82
CA PRO A 344 12.72 -4.72 3.69
C PRO A 344 13.97 -5.09 2.89
N ASP A 345 13.90 -4.96 1.56
CA ASP A 345 15.07 -5.16 0.71
C ASP A 345 16.25 -4.31 1.24
N GLY A 346 17.37 -4.97 1.56
CA GLY A 346 18.59 -4.31 2.03
C GLY A 346 18.97 -4.51 3.50
N ILE A 347 18.18 -5.20 4.33
CA ILE A 347 18.63 -5.57 5.67
C ILE A 347 19.53 -6.82 5.57
N PRO A 348 20.79 -6.77 6.07
CA PRO A 348 21.70 -7.89 5.97
C PRO A 348 21.24 -9.06 6.87
N GLU A 349 21.43 -10.30 6.40
CA GLU A 349 21.19 -11.50 7.23
C GLU A 349 22.05 -11.46 8.50
N GLY A 350 21.46 -11.84 9.64
CA GLY A 350 22.16 -11.86 10.93
C GLY A 350 22.35 -10.48 11.57
N TRP A 351 21.58 -9.47 11.14
CA TRP A 351 21.62 -8.12 11.73
C TRP A 351 21.32 -8.13 13.23
N GLU A 352 20.36 -8.95 13.67
CA GLU A 352 19.95 -9.09 15.06
C GLU A 352 21.06 -9.67 15.95
N GLU A 353 21.79 -10.67 15.44
CA GLU A 353 22.93 -11.26 16.14
C GLU A 353 24.04 -10.24 16.31
N SER A 354 24.37 -9.55 15.22
CA SER A 354 25.40 -8.51 15.21
C SER A 354 25.08 -7.35 16.16
N LEU A 355 23.79 -6.97 16.24
CA LEU A 355 23.36 -5.89 17.12
C LEU A 355 23.40 -6.30 18.60
N LEU A 356 22.94 -7.52 18.92
CA LEU A 356 23.00 -8.07 20.28
C LEU A 356 24.44 -8.27 20.74
N ASP A 357 25.32 -8.73 19.85
CA ASP A 357 26.73 -8.96 20.17
C ASP A 357 27.48 -7.63 20.41
N ALA A 358 27.22 -6.60 19.59
CA ALA A 358 27.76 -5.27 19.79
C ALA A 358 27.33 -4.69 21.15
N LEU A 359 26.03 -4.75 21.47
CA LEU A 359 25.51 -4.28 22.75
C LEU A 359 26.12 -5.02 23.94
N THR A 360 26.17 -6.36 23.89
CA THR A 360 26.72 -7.16 24.99
C THR A 360 28.22 -6.96 25.16
N ALA A 361 28.98 -6.77 24.09
CA ALA A 361 30.41 -6.43 24.14
C ALA A 361 30.65 -5.07 24.80
N GLU A 362 29.87 -4.06 24.45
CA GLU A 362 30.01 -2.71 25.02
C GLU A 362 29.57 -2.66 26.48
N LEU A 363 28.53 -3.39 26.88
CA LEU A 363 28.14 -3.55 28.30
C LEU A 363 29.27 -4.16 29.14
N ARG A 364 30.12 -5.02 28.55
CA ARG A 364 31.29 -5.61 29.17
C ARG A 364 32.54 -4.73 29.19
N GLY A 365 32.46 -3.51 28.63
CA GLY A 365 33.54 -2.54 28.61
C GLY A 365 34.36 -2.50 27.32
N ALA A 366 33.90 -3.14 26.24
CA ALA A 366 34.47 -2.92 24.92
C ALA A 366 34.28 -1.47 24.47
N PRO A 367 35.13 -0.95 23.57
CA PRO A 367 34.92 0.40 23.01
C PRO A 367 33.59 0.49 22.27
N ALA A 368 33.03 1.72 22.17
CA ALA A 368 31.74 2.02 21.57
C ALA A 368 31.54 1.32 20.23
N SER A 369 30.69 0.28 20.20
CA SER A 369 30.43 -0.54 19.05
C SER A 369 28.93 -0.65 18.72
N PHE A 370 28.07 -0.43 19.72
CA PHE A 370 26.62 -0.56 19.54
C PHE A 370 26.03 0.59 18.71
N ALA A 371 26.36 1.85 19.05
CA ALA A 371 25.94 3.01 18.30
C ALA A 371 26.46 2.99 16.85
N GLU A 372 27.73 2.58 16.67
CA GLU A 372 28.33 2.42 15.35
C GLU A 372 27.61 1.34 14.52
N ARG A 373 27.25 0.22 15.14
CA ARG A 373 26.50 -0.85 14.47
C ARG A 373 25.09 -0.42 14.09
N VAL A 374 24.38 0.29 14.98
CA VAL A 374 23.07 0.88 14.68
C VAL A 374 23.18 1.82 13.47
N ASN A 375 24.18 2.70 13.46
CA ASN A 375 24.37 3.66 12.38
C ASN A 375 24.69 2.97 11.03
N THR A 376 25.47 1.89 11.05
CA THR A 376 25.74 1.06 9.86
C THR A 376 24.45 0.47 9.30
N LEU A 377 23.63 -0.15 10.14
CA LEU A 377 22.34 -0.74 9.74
C LEU A 377 21.38 0.32 9.18
N LEU A 378 21.35 1.50 9.78
CA LEU A 378 20.55 2.62 9.29
C LEU A 378 20.99 3.06 7.90
N SER A 379 22.30 3.16 7.65
CA SER A 379 22.86 3.58 6.35
C SER A 379 22.61 2.55 5.24
N GLU A 380 22.65 1.25 5.56
CA GLU A 380 22.37 0.15 4.62
C GLU A 380 20.89 0.10 4.21
N THR A 381 19.97 0.53 5.09
CA THR A 381 18.53 0.48 4.85
C THR A 381 17.93 1.76 4.28
N THR A 382 18.58 2.91 4.40
CA THR A 382 18.09 4.22 3.90
C THR A 382 17.97 4.25 2.37
N GLY A 383 18.65 3.38 1.65
CA GLY A 383 18.61 3.29 0.18
C GLY A 383 17.37 2.59 -0.39
N SER A 384 16.59 1.88 0.42
CA SER A 384 15.48 1.04 -0.05
C SER A 384 14.11 1.74 -0.13
N GLY A 385 14.02 3.04 0.17
CA GLY A 385 12.76 3.81 0.11
C GLY A 385 11.74 3.45 1.18
N ALA A 386 12.12 2.67 2.19
CA ALA A 386 11.26 2.32 3.30
C ALA A 386 11.04 3.54 4.21
N THR A 387 9.88 4.16 4.10
CA THR A 387 9.47 5.35 4.88
C THR A 387 9.17 5.05 6.36
N GLY A 388 9.20 3.80 6.78
CA GLY A 388 9.02 3.37 8.18
C GLY A 388 10.27 2.70 8.71
N SER A 389 10.88 3.25 9.75
CA SER A 389 12.03 2.61 10.38
C SER A 389 11.59 1.40 11.20
N PRO A 390 11.97 0.17 10.83
CA PRO A 390 11.68 -1.03 11.63
C PRO A 390 12.53 -1.08 12.91
N TRP A 391 13.50 -0.17 13.04
CA TRP A 391 14.52 -0.19 14.07
C TRP A 391 14.01 0.21 15.46
N GLN A 392 13.05 1.15 15.57
CA GLN A 392 12.46 1.51 16.87
C GLN A 392 11.73 0.32 17.54
N PRO A 393 10.87 -0.43 16.83
CA PRO A 393 10.28 -1.66 17.37
C PRO A 393 11.33 -2.73 17.71
N ALA A 394 12.36 -2.93 16.88
CA ALA A 394 13.42 -3.90 17.12
C ALA A 394 14.24 -3.55 18.36
N LEU A 395 14.65 -2.28 18.51
CA LEU A 395 15.33 -1.79 19.72
C LEU A 395 14.45 -1.93 20.97
N SER A 396 13.15 -1.69 20.83
CA SER A 396 12.21 -1.85 21.95
C SER A 396 12.04 -3.31 22.36
N ALA A 397 12.06 -4.24 21.40
CA ALA A 397 12.04 -5.66 21.68
C ALA A 397 13.34 -6.12 22.36
N LEU A 398 14.49 -5.69 21.84
CA LEU A 398 15.80 -5.96 22.45
C LEU A 398 15.86 -5.43 23.88
N HIS A 399 15.45 -4.18 24.11
CA HIS A 399 15.42 -3.58 25.45
C HIS A 399 14.55 -4.39 26.41
N ARG A 400 13.33 -4.75 25.99
CA ARG A 400 12.38 -5.50 26.80
C ARG A 400 12.92 -6.86 27.23
N GLU A 401 13.58 -7.59 26.32
CA GLU A 401 14.11 -8.93 26.61
C GLU A 401 15.45 -8.88 27.38
N LEU A 402 16.26 -7.84 27.16
CA LEU A 402 17.57 -7.70 27.79
C LEU A 402 17.48 -7.23 29.25
N MET A 403 16.66 -6.22 29.53
CA MET A 403 16.61 -5.58 30.85
C MET A 403 16.36 -6.55 32.01
N PRO A 404 15.44 -7.53 31.88
CA PRO A 404 15.26 -8.55 32.92
C PRO A 404 16.50 -9.46 33.14
N CYS A 405 17.33 -9.61 32.09
CA CYS A 405 18.53 -10.44 32.17
C CYS A 405 19.67 -9.80 32.99
N ILE A 406 19.72 -8.48 33.03
CA ILE A 406 20.75 -7.69 33.69
C ILE A 406 20.27 -6.99 34.97
N ALA A 407 19.01 -7.22 35.37
CA ALA A 407 18.34 -6.53 36.49
C ALA A 407 19.07 -6.68 37.84
N SER A 408 19.91 -7.70 38.01
CA SER A 408 20.73 -7.90 39.20
C SER A 408 21.97 -7.00 39.29
N ASP A 409 22.35 -6.34 38.19
CA ASP A 409 23.49 -5.41 38.12
C ASP A 409 23.02 -3.98 37.80
N PRO A 410 22.89 -3.09 38.80
CA PRO A 410 22.43 -1.71 38.60
C PRO A 410 23.31 -0.86 37.68
N ILE A 411 24.63 -1.14 37.68
CA ILE A 411 25.58 -0.39 36.84
C ILE A 411 25.40 -0.77 35.39
N MET A 412 25.23 -2.07 35.11
CA MET A 412 24.97 -2.57 33.78
C MET A 412 23.59 -2.11 33.28
N CYS A 413 22.58 -2.07 34.14
CA CYS A 413 21.26 -1.50 33.79
C CYS A 413 21.37 -0.03 33.37
N SER A 414 22.04 0.82 34.17
CA SER A 414 22.20 2.25 33.82
C SER A 414 22.93 2.42 32.50
N ARG A 415 23.99 1.66 32.29
CA ARG A 415 24.76 1.71 31.05
C ARG A 415 23.95 1.23 29.84
N ALA A 416 23.13 0.20 29.99
CA ALA A 416 22.23 -0.27 28.95
C ALA A 416 21.18 0.78 28.58
N GLU A 417 20.59 1.46 29.57
CA GLU A 417 19.63 2.55 29.31
C GLU A 417 20.28 3.70 28.52
N ASP A 418 21.50 4.10 28.86
CA ASP A 418 22.23 5.15 28.13
C ASP A 418 22.45 4.74 26.66
N LEU A 419 22.89 3.51 26.41
CA LEU A 419 23.09 2.97 25.06
C LEU A 419 21.78 2.88 24.26
N PHE A 420 20.68 2.48 24.88
CA PHE A 420 19.38 2.47 24.23
C PHE A 420 18.87 3.87 23.92
N GLN A 421 19.11 4.86 24.76
CA GLN A 421 18.76 6.25 24.50
C GLN A 421 19.55 6.79 23.29
N GLU A 422 20.86 6.56 23.25
CA GLU A 422 21.70 6.96 22.12
C GLU A 422 21.23 6.29 20.81
N ALA A 423 20.96 4.99 20.81
CA ALA A 423 20.45 4.28 19.64
C ALA A 423 19.11 4.82 19.16
N ARG A 424 18.19 5.20 20.07
CA ARG A 424 16.90 5.79 19.72
C ARG A 424 17.03 7.17 19.10
N VAL A 425 17.99 7.97 19.56
CA VAL A 425 18.31 9.28 18.95
C VAL A 425 18.79 9.09 17.52
N LEU A 426 19.75 8.18 17.29
CA LEU A 426 20.27 7.88 15.95
C LEU A 426 19.16 7.41 14.99
N VAL A 427 18.26 6.54 15.45
CA VAL A 427 17.11 6.11 14.65
C VAL A 427 16.17 7.28 14.36
N GLY A 428 15.96 8.18 15.33
CA GLY A 428 15.13 9.38 15.14
C GLY A 428 15.70 10.29 14.06
N GLU A 429 16.99 10.61 14.13
CA GLU A 429 17.72 11.44 13.16
C GLU A 429 17.67 10.82 11.75
N ALA A 430 17.93 9.52 11.63
CA ALA A 430 17.86 8.83 10.34
C ALA A 430 16.45 8.83 9.73
N VAL A 431 15.39 8.75 10.55
CA VAL A 431 14.00 8.86 10.08
C VAL A 431 13.68 10.28 9.62
N GLU A 432 14.12 11.30 10.36
CA GLU A 432 13.93 12.70 9.97
C GLU A 432 14.66 13.02 8.67
N ASP A 433 15.90 12.55 8.51
CA ASP A 433 16.68 12.70 7.27
C ASP A 433 16.01 12.01 6.08
N ALA A 434 15.53 10.78 6.26
CA ALA A 434 14.82 10.05 5.22
C ALA A 434 13.51 10.77 4.82
N GLN A 435 12.76 11.30 5.78
CA GLN A 435 11.55 12.07 5.52
C GLN A 435 11.86 13.39 4.80
N ALA A 436 12.93 14.08 5.18
CA ALA A 436 13.37 15.31 4.52
C ALA A 436 13.77 15.03 3.06
N GLN A 437 14.54 13.96 2.83
CA GLN A 437 14.93 13.53 1.48
C GLN A 437 13.72 13.15 0.63
N HIS A 438 12.76 12.40 1.20
CA HIS A 438 11.51 12.03 0.52
C HIS A 438 10.68 13.27 0.15
N ARG A 439 10.55 14.22 1.06
CA ARG A 439 9.86 15.51 0.83
C ARG A 439 10.50 16.29 -0.30
N LEU A 440 11.84 16.41 -0.30
CA LEU A 440 12.60 17.07 -1.36
C LEU A 440 12.43 16.36 -2.71
N MET A 441 12.34 15.02 -2.73
CA MET A 441 12.09 14.25 -3.94
C MET A 441 10.71 14.56 -4.51
N ILE A 442 9.66 14.58 -3.66
CA ILE A 442 8.29 14.93 -4.06
C ILE A 442 8.24 16.35 -4.60
N GLU A 443 8.86 17.33 -3.91
CA GLU A 443 8.89 18.72 -4.39
C GLU A 443 9.61 18.87 -5.72
N ARG A 444 10.72 18.16 -5.94
CA ARG A 444 11.44 18.13 -7.23
C ARG A 444 10.56 17.54 -8.32
N ARG A 445 9.87 16.42 -8.02
CA ARG A 445 8.98 15.74 -8.97
C ARG A 445 7.77 16.61 -9.33
N THR A 446 7.14 17.26 -8.34
CA THR A 446 6.02 18.18 -8.54
C THR A 446 6.45 19.37 -9.40
N ARG A 447 7.62 19.94 -9.12
CA ARG A 447 8.19 21.05 -9.90
C ARG A 447 8.48 20.64 -11.35
N ALA A 448 9.04 19.44 -11.56
CA ALA A 448 9.28 18.90 -12.90
C ALA A 448 7.97 18.64 -13.67
N LEU A 449 6.92 18.15 -12.98
CA LEU A 449 5.58 17.95 -13.59
C LEU A 449 4.94 19.28 -13.97
N SER A 450 4.99 20.30 -13.12
CA SER A 450 4.47 21.64 -13.44
C SER A 450 5.19 22.24 -14.64
N GLN A 451 6.51 22.16 -14.69
CA GLN A 451 7.29 22.64 -15.84
C GLN A 451 6.94 21.85 -17.12
N ALA A 452 6.74 20.54 -17.00
CA ALA A 452 6.33 19.72 -18.13
C ALA A 452 4.94 20.13 -18.66
N ALA A 453 3.99 20.41 -17.76
CA ALA A 453 2.66 20.90 -18.14
C ALA A 453 2.73 22.24 -18.86
N ASP A 454 3.56 23.18 -18.42
CA ASP A 454 3.77 24.47 -19.07
C ASP A 454 4.36 24.32 -20.47
N ILE A 455 5.38 23.49 -20.63
CA ILE A 455 6.03 23.20 -21.93
C ILE A 455 5.04 22.53 -22.89
N LEU A 456 4.26 21.55 -22.42
CA LEU A 456 3.27 20.83 -23.23
C LEU A 456 2.09 21.71 -23.64
N SER A 457 1.65 22.63 -22.77
CA SER A 457 0.55 23.55 -23.06
C SER A 457 0.92 24.61 -24.12
N ALA A 458 2.21 24.84 -24.33
CA ALA A 458 2.73 25.74 -25.36
C ALA A 458 2.94 25.07 -26.74
N ALA A 459 2.68 23.76 -26.86
CA ALA A 459 2.84 23.03 -28.11
C ALA A 459 1.55 23.06 -28.97
N PHE A 460 1.56 23.72 -30.12
CA PHE A 460 0.40 23.88 -30.97
C PHE A 460 0.37 22.94 -32.20
N ASP A 461 1.43 22.19 -32.44
CA ASP A 461 1.53 21.23 -33.54
C ASP A 461 2.23 19.95 -33.12
N LEU A 462 2.15 18.89 -33.95
CA LEU A 462 2.71 17.56 -33.64
C LEU A 462 4.24 17.56 -33.51
N GLU A 463 4.94 18.45 -34.24
CA GLU A 463 6.40 18.52 -34.17
C GLU A 463 6.86 19.17 -32.89
N SER A 464 6.25 20.29 -32.51
CA SER A 464 6.50 20.98 -31.24
C SER A 464 6.11 20.12 -30.05
N LEU A 465 4.98 19.38 -30.13
CA LEU A 465 4.58 18.42 -29.12
C LEU A 465 5.59 17.28 -28.96
N GLY A 466 6.10 16.74 -30.07
CA GLY A 466 7.13 15.69 -30.04
C GLY A 466 8.44 16.16 -29.40
N LYS A 467 8.86 17.40 -29.67
CA LYS A 467 10.03 18.03 -29.03
C LYS A 467 9.78 18.26 -27.53
N ALA A 468 8.63 18.84 -27.18
CA ALA A 468 8.22 19.11 -25.81
C ALA A 468 8.15 17.81 -24.97
N LEU A 469 7.50 16.76 -25.47
CA LEU A 469 7.45 15.47 -24.83
C LEU A 469 8.84 14.87 -24.60
N ARG A 470 9.74 14.93 -25.59
CA ARG A 470 11.11 14.44 -25.44
C ARG A 470 11.85 15.13 -24.31
N GLU A 471 11.75 16.46 -24.24
CA GLU A 471 12.40 17.24 -23.18
C GLU A 471 11.81 16.95 -21.81
N CYS A 472 10.49 16.90 -21.68
CA CYS A 472 9.77 16.62 -20.43
C CYS A 472 10.07 15.20 -19.91
N LEU A 473 10.00 14.19 -20.78
CA LEU A 473 10.18 12.80 -20.41
C LEU A 473 11.61 12.51 -19.94
N LEU A 474 12.61 13.15 -20.55
CA LEU A 474 13.99 13.09 -20.08
C LEU A 474 14.15 13.61 -18.66
N ARG A 475 13.54 14.76 -18.35
CA ARG A 475 13.57 15.38 -17.02
C ARG A 475 12.83 14.55 -15.97
N LEU A 476 11.75 13.85 -16.37
CA LEU A 476 10.96 12.97 -15.52
C LEU A 476 11.58 11.58 -15.36
N GLY A 477 12.72 11.30 -15.99
CA GLY A 477 13.40 10.01 -15.90
C GLY A 477 12.67 8.87 -16.64
N VAL A 478 11.75 9.18 -17.57
CA VAL A 478 11.02 8.18 -18.34
C VAL A 478 11.92 7.61 -19.42
N PRO A 479 12.26 6.30 -19.41
CA PRO A 479 13.27 5.72 -20.28
C PRO A 479 12.87 5.64 -21.76
N SER A 480 11.57 5.56 -22.05
CA SER A 480 11.05 5.56 -23.42
C SER A 480 9.58 5.94 -23.46
N ALA A 481 9.16 6.62 -24.52
CA ALA A 481 7.76 6.96 -24.76
C ALA A 481 7.45 6.93 -26.25
N TYR A 482 6.19 6.62 -26.56
CA TYR A 482 5.66 6.52 -27.91
C TYR A 482 4.46 7.44 -28.04
N LEU A 483 4.45 8.27 -29.08
CA LEU A 483 3.28 9.05 -29.47
C LEU A 483 2.54 8.28 -30.57
N VAL A 484 1.26 7.96 -30.32
CA VAL A 484 0.39 7.27 -31.28
C VAL A 484 -0.62 8.24 -31.84
N SER A 485 -0.64 8.41 -33.16
CA SER A 485 -1.67 9.17 -33.85
C SER A 485 -2.59 8.23 -34.62
N ARG A 486 -3.91 8.48 -34.56
CA ARG A 486 -4.94 7.68 -35.27
C ARG A 486 -4.82 7.74 -36.80
N THR A 487 -4.14 8.76 -37.32
CA THR A 487 -4.01 9.02 -38.75
C THR A 487 -2.60 8.82 -39.33
N ALA A 488 -1.55 8.83 -38.52
CA ALA A 488 -0.16 8.90 -38.96
C ALA A 488 0.75 7.76 -38.49
N GLY A 489 0.24 6.73 -37.77
CA GLY A 489 1.04 5.63 -37.26
C GLY A 489 1.80 5.94 -35.97
N PHE A 490 2.76 5.07 -35.61
CA PHE A 490 3.56 5.20 -34.39
C PHE A 490 4.75 6.13 -34.59
N TRP A 491 4.93 7.06 -33.65
CA TRP A 491 6.10 7.92 -33.56
C TRP A 491 6.85 7.61 -32.26
N LEU A 492 8.14 7.21 -32.38
CA LEU A 492 9.01 7.10 -31.21
C LEU A 492 9.41 8.52 -30.76
N VAL A 493 8.95 8.94 -29.62
CA VAL A 493 9.23 10.29 -29.09
C VAL A 493 10.55 10.32 -28.35
N HIS A 494 10.86 9.28 -27.58
CA HIS A 494 12.05 9.25 -26.74
C HIS A 494 12.53 7.82 -26.50
N ARG A 495 13.86 7.63 -26.49
CA ARG A 495 14.55 6.42 -26.04
C ARG A 495 15.78 6.86 -25.24
N ALA A 496 15.86 6.49 -23.96
CA ALA A 496 17.04 6.78 -23.16
C ALA A 496 18.28 6.05 -23.71
N PRO A 497 19.46 6.67 -23.68
CA PRO A 497 20.70 5.94 -23.91
C PRO A 497 20.83 4.85 -22.84
N ARG A 498 21.21 3.62 -23.25
CA ARG A 498 21.40 2.48 -22.35
C ARG A 498 22.42 2.83 -21.27
N VAL A 499 22.01 2.80 -20.01
CA VAL A 499 22.95 2.69 -18.90
C VAL A 499 23.45 1.24 -18.91
N TYR A 500 24.74 1.06 -19.01
CA TYR A 500 25.41 -0.23 -19.09
C TYR A 500 25.13 -1.06 -17.84
N GLY A 501 24.57 -2.27 -18.03
CA GLY A 501 24.53 -3.28 -17.00
C GLY A 501 23.31 -4.20 -17.06
N ALA A 502 23.04 -4.87 -18.19
CA ALA A 502 22.46 -6.20 -18.32
C ALA A 502 22.01 -6.42 -19.77
N ALA A 503 22.61 -7.36 -20.44
CA ALA A 503 22.29 -7.72 -21.84
C ALA A 503 20.95 -8.46 -21.86
N CYS A 504 19.93 -7.86 -22.50
CA CYS A 504 18.75 -8.56 -22.96
C CYS A 504 18.85 -8.77 -24.48
N PRO A 505 18.63 -9.96 -25.03
CA PRO A 505 18.82 -10.23 -26.43
C PRO A 505 17.76 -9.52 -27.29
N MET A 506 18.21 -8.85 -28.32
CA MET A 506 17.41 -8.09 -29.27
C MET A 506 16.56 -9.00 -30.15
N GLY A 507 15.25 -8.96 -30.02
CA GLY A 507 14.32 -9.36 -31.06
C GLY A 507 14.30 -8.29 -32.16
N GLN A 508 14.55 -8.71 -33.42
CA GLN A 508 14.52 -7.84 -34.57
C GLN A 508 13.12 -7.30 -34.84
N PHE A 509 12.96 -5.96 -34.79
CA PHE A 509 11.80 -5.29 -35.34
C PHE A 509 12.05 -4.95 -36.82
N PRO A 510 11.03 -5.04 -37.69
CA PRO A 510 11.19 -4.69 -39.10
C PRO A 510 11.48 -3.17 -39.23
N PRO A 511 12.31 -2.78 -40.21
CA PRO A 511 12.68 -1.38 -40.40
C PRO A 511 11.47 -0.59 -40.85
N GLY A 512 11.13 0.48 -40.08
CA GLY A 512 10.13 1.46 -40.45
C GLY A 512 10.52 2.10 -41.79
N ARG A 513 9.59 2.14 -42.72
CA ARG A 513 9.75 2.85 -44.00
C ARG A 513 9.92 4.34 -43.71
N ASP A 514 11.08 4.82 -44.09
CA ASP A 514 11.39 6.24 -44.18
C ASP A 514 10.50 6.86 -45.28
N THR A 515 9.52 7.66 -44.90
CA THR A 515 8.75 8.50 -45.85
C THR A 515 9.15 9.94 -45.64
N SER A 516 10.40 10.26 -45.93
CA SER A 516 10.80 11.59 -46.31
C SER A 516 10.57 11.76 -47.82
N ALA A 517 9.36 12.06 -48.26
CA ALA A 517 9.06 12.73 -49.54
C ALA A 517 7.54 12.85 -49.71
N ARG A 518 6.97 13.97 -49.35
CA ARG A 518 6.05 14.91 -49.99
C ARG A 518 5.26 15.71 -48.98
#